data_4d124a69a67e07b724bea55d58cdbfe0
#
_entry.id   4d124a69a67e07b724bea55d58cdbfe0
#
_cell.length_a   1.000
_cell.length_b   1.000
_cell.length_c   1.000
_cell.angle_alpha   90.00
_cell.angle_beta   90.00
_cell.angle_gamma   90.00
#
_symmetry.space_group_name_H-M   'P 1'
#
loop_
_entity.id
_entity.type
_entity.pdbx_description
1 polymer ?
#
loop_
_entity_poly.entity_id
_entity_poly.type
_entity_poly.pdbx_seq_one_letter_code
_entity_poly.pdbx_strand_id
1 'polypeptide(L)'
;MAYPEWALKHKIKNSELRKRGNQYALYSITSRWCPEKKRTKKVTLKYLGSISEEHGFIPAGMKRKGKIPTGESPYKVPPETDLKETNFMDDLAELNDERSARNIEHSVSEILFTALCAVICGADGWQDIEEFGKTKLEFLQQYFAYDHGAPSDDTCRRFFRAVDPGEFEKRFRDWIAKLSKIDKKQVIAIDGKSSRHSFDGEQKMLHMVNVFSTESKIILGQHKVSEKTNEITAIPEILEWLDVKGHIVTIDAMGCQYAIANQIIQKEGDYIFSLKGNQGNLSDDVTLYFEKEVSLTENFFVDYNKEHSRIETRKCWVIHDVKWLTQMHPHWVSIKSIARIESTREIKGTTTIEYRYYISSLQETAQTMLESIRGHWAIENSLHWVLDMSFFDDQSRIRKGNAPHVMSILRHVAFNLLQLVKTKRQSIIGLRKMCGWDEKLLESVIARKSS
;
A
#
# COMPACT_ATOMS: atom_id res chain seq x y z
N MET A 1 -10.31 11.97 50.30
CA MET A 1 -8.94 11.44 50.21
C MET A 1 -8.10 12.45 49.44
N ALA A 2 -7.01 12.92 50.01
CA ALA A 2 -6.09 13.79 49.29
C ALA A 2 -5.29 12.98 48.26
N TYR A 3 -5.06 13.52 47.07
CA TYR A 3 -4.19 12.90 46.09
C TYR A 3 -2.72 13.08 46.52
N PRO A 4 -1.83 12.09 46.27
CA PRO A 4 -0.42 12.21 46.61
C PRO A 4 0.25 13.30 45.73
N GLU A 5 1.28 13.94 46.28
CA GLU A 5 1.98 15.04 45.60
C GLU A 5 2.55 14.68 44.26
N TRP A 6 3.09 13.45 44.11
CA TRP A 6 3.62 12.95 42.83
C TRP A 6 2.55 12.85 41.76
N ALA A 7 1.26 12.67 42.10
CA ALA A 7 0.16 12.65 41.11
C ALA A 7 -0.38 14.07 40.83
N LEU A 8 -0.36 14.95 41.88
CA LEU A 8 -0.85 16.32 41.75
C LEU A 8 0.01 17.18 40.84
N LYS A 9 1.36 17.00 40.83
CA LYS A 9 2.25 17.74 39.96
C LYS A 9 1.98 17.59 38.46
N HIS A 10 1.27 16.52 38.05
CA HIS A 10 0.89 16.27 36.65
C HIS A 10 -0.54 16.75 36.34
N LYS A 11 -1.26 17.28 37.32
CA LYS A 11 -2.63 17.77 37.11
C LYS A 11 -2.57 19.12 36.37
N ILE A 12 -3.25 19.19 35.25
CA ILE A 12 -3.36 20.39 34.42
C ILE A 12 -4.72 21.05 34.58
N LYS A 13 -4.84 22.31 34.17
CA LYS A 13 -6.12 23.06 34.16
C LYS A 13 -7.18 22.25 33.39
N ASN A 14 -8.40 22.19 33.91
CA ASN A 14 -9.51 21.41 33.34
C ASN A 14 -9.23 19.91 33.22
N SER A 15 -8.53 19.32 34.19
CA SER A 15 -8.33 17.88 34.27
C SER A 15 -8.76 17.30 35.62
N GLU A 16 -9.03 15.99 35.63
CA GLU A 16 -9.44 15.22 36.81
C GLU A 16 -8.58 13.96 36.93
N LEU A 17 -8.14 13.69 38.16
CA LEU A 17 -7.44 12.46 38.51
C LEU A 17 -8.43 11.42 39.03
N ARG A 18 -8.35 10.18 38.54
CA ARG A 18 -9.15 9.05 39.03
C ARG A 18 -8.24 7.89 39.41
N LYS A 19 -8.35 7.41 40.66
CA LYS A 19 -7.54 6.31 41.17
C LYS A 19 -7.87 5.00 40.43
N ARG A 20 -6.82 4.27 39.99
CA ARG A 20 -6.91 2.93 39.41
C ARG A 20 -5.81 2.03 39.98
N GLY A 21 -6.15 1.28 41.03
CA GLY A 21 -5.17 0.50 41.79
C GLY A 21 -4.07 1.39 42.36
N ASN A 22 -2.80 1.10 42.08
CA ASN A 22 -1.62 1.89 42.52
C ASN A 22 -1.27 3.06 41.59
N GLN A 23 -2.13 3.41 40.63
CA GLN A 23 -1.91 4.48 39.65
C GLN A 23 -3.11 5.43 39.60
N TYR A 24 -2.91 6.59 38.95
CA TYR A 24 -3.98 7.54 38.68
C TYR A 24 -4.15 7.73 37.17
N ALA A 25 -5.41 7.72 36.74
CA ALA A 25 -5.78 8.06 35.38
C ALA A 25 -6.08 9.57 35.31
N LEU A 26 -5.49 10.28 34.36
CA LEU A 26 -5.74 11.70 34.11
C LEU A 26 -6.72 11.85 32.95
N TYR A 27 -7.77 12.63 33.17
CA TYR A 27 -8.80 12.92 32.16
C TYR A 27 -8.94 14.42 31.96
N SER A 28 -9.14 14.88 30.74
CA SER A 28 -9.65 16.21 30.48
C SER A 28 -11.14 16.26 30.75
N ILE A 29 -11.60 17.35 31.36
CA ILE A 29 -12.99 17.57 31.73
C ILE A 29 -13.45 18.95 31.29
N THR A 30 -14.76 19.09 31.05
CA THR A 30 -15.43 20.39 30.88
C THR A 30 -16.64 20.45 31.80
N SER A 31 -17.20 21.65 31.97
CA SER A 31 -18.42 21.86 32.74
C SER A 31 -19.54 22.15 31.78
N ARG A 32 -20.63 21.39 31.84
CA ARG A 32 -21.88 21.65 31.10
C ARG A 32 -23.00 21.97 32.04
N TRP A 33 -23.80 22.95 31.71
CA TRP A 33 -25.03 23.26 32.45
C TRP A 33 -26.06 22.13 32.24
N CYS A 34 -26.63 21.64 33.33
CA CYS A 34 -27.67 20.63 33.31
C CYS A 34 -29.00 21.29 33.73
N PRO A 35 -29.94 21.53 32.81
CA PRO A 35 -31.20 22.23 33.08
C PRO A 35 -32.06 21.49 34.09
N GLU A 36 -32.09 20.15 34.07
CA GLU A 36 -32.88 19.31 34.97
C GLU A 36 -32.42 19.42 36.43
N LYS A 37 -31.13 19.61 36.66
CA LYS A 37 -30.55 19.69 38.00
C LYS A 37 -30.17 21.10 38.43
N LYS A 38 -30.47 22.10 37.61
CA LYS A 38 -30.15 23.55 37.80
C LYS A 38 -28.74 23.79 38.33
N ARG A 39 -27.75 23.00 37.83
CA ARG A 39 -26.33 23.10 38.21
C ARG A 39 -25.42 22.67 37.10
N THR A 40 -24.18 23.13 37.12
CA THR A 40 -23.14 22.64 36.21
C THR A 40 -22.72 21.21 36.55
N LYS A 41 -22.60 20.35 35.54
CA LYS A 41 -22.08 18.98 35.67
C LYS A 41 -20.74 18.87 34.95
N LYS A 42 -19.77 18.26 35.61
CA LYS A 42 -18.49 17.90 34.96
C LYS A 42 -18.71 16.79 33.94
N VAL A 43 -18.20 17.00 32.73
CA VAL A 43 -18.24 16.04 31.64
C VAL A 43 -16.82 15.64 31.29
N THR A 44 -16.51 14.35 31.30
CA THR A 44 -15.23 13.82 30.87
C THR A 44 -15.14 13.89 29.35
N LEU A 45 -14.10 14.50 28.81
CA LEU A 45 -13.88 14.65 27.38
C LEU A 45 -12.93 13.57 26.83
N LYS A 46 -11.77 13.42 27.48
CA LYS A 46 -10.73 12.55 26.96
C LYS A 46 -9.85 11.99 28.06
N TYR A 47 -9.41 10.73 27.90
CA TYR A 47 -8.35 10.14 28.68
C TYR A 47 -6.99 10.69 28.20
N LEU A 48 -6.21 11.29 29.10
CA LEU A 48 -4.93 11.92 28.78
C LEU A 48 -3.74 11.00 29.02
N GLY A 49 -3.84 10.07 29.97
CA GLY A 49 -2.78 9.15 30.31
C GLY A 49 -2.85 8.62 31.74
N SER A 50 -1.88 7.83 32.13
CA SER A 50 -1.73 7.28 33.48
C SER A 50 -0.54 7.92 34.19
N ILE A 51 -0.65 8.04 35.54
CA ILE A 51 0.39 8.57 36.39
C ILE A 51 0.70 7.52 37.46
N SER A 52 1.97 7.18 37.64
CA SER A 52 2.46 6.30 38.70
C SER A 52 3.63 6.95 39.40
N GLU A 53 3.88 6.56 40.67
CA GLU A 53 4.98 7.05 41.46
C GLU A 53 6.34 6.71 40.81
N GLU A 54 6.46 5.50 40.28
CA GLU A 54 7.67 4.95 39.69
C GLU A 54 8.02 5.55 38.32
N HIS A 55 6.98 5.85 37.48
CA HIS A 55 7.18 6.18 36.07
C HIS A 55 6.68 7.58 35.68
N GLY A 56 6.12 8.34 36.62
CA GLY A 56 5.53 9.64 36.35
C GLY A 56 4.31 9.58 35.41
N PHE A 57 4.14 10.62 34.61
CA PHE A 57 3.03 10.70 33.63
C PHE A 57 3.37 10.00 32.33
N ILE A 58 2.53 9.03 31.94
CA ILE A 58 2.61 8.31 30.66
C ILE A 58 1.38 8.72 29.82
N PRO A 59 1.55 9.44 28.70
CA PRO A 59 0.47 9.85 27.84
C PRO A 59 -0.36 8.67 27.29
N ALA A 60 -1.62 8.91 27.00
CA ALA A 60 -2.51 7.93 26.36
C ALA A 60 -1.91 7.48 25.01
N GLY A 61 -1.81 6.17 24.81
CA GLY A 61 -1.22 5.59 23.60
C GLY A 61 0.27 5.27 23.68
N MET A 62 1.00 5.75 24.70
CA MET A 62 2.38 5.31 24.95
C MET A 62 2.40 4.01 25.75
N LYS A 63 3.08 2.98 25.24
CA LYS A 63 3.40 1.76 26.02
C LYS A 63 4.61 2.05 26.92
N ARG A 64 4.62 1.45 28.12
CA ARG A 64 5.78 1.50 29.04
C ARG A 64 7.04 1.06 28.31
N LYS A 65 8.12 1.84 28.38
CA LYS A 65 9.46 1.39 28.00
C LYS A 65 9.89 0.33 29.02
N GLY A 66 9.83 -0.94 28.64
CA GLY A 66 10.52 -2.00 29.37
C GLY A 66 12.04 -1.76 29.32
N LYS A 67 12.78 -2.17 30.35
CA LYS A 67 14.23 -2.24 30.30
C LYS A 67 14.64 -3.07 29.08
N ILE A 68 15.48 -2.51 28.22
CA ILE A 68 16.06 -3.21 27.07
C ILE A 68 17.03 -4.24 27.64
N PRO A 69 16.85 -5.56 27.39
CA PRO A 69 17.89 -6.55 27.68
C PRO A 69 19.08 -6.27 26.76
N THR A 70 20.24 -6.08 27.35
CA THR A 70 21.51 -6.02 26.63
C THR A 70 21.80 -7.39 26.07
N GLY A 71 21.73 -7.57 24.74
CA GLY A 71 22.23 -8.78 24.08
C GLY A 71 21.37 -9.41 22.97
N GLU A 72 20.12 -8.98 22.77
CA GLU A 72 19.30 -9.49 21.66
C GLU A 72 18.95 -8.34 20.70
N SER A 73 19.00 -8.63 19.40
CA SER A 73 18.58 -7.73 18.34
C SER A 73 17.17 -7.18 18.65
N PRO A 74 16.90 -5.87 18.56
CA PRO A 74 15.60 -5.29 18.85
C PRO A 74 14.52 -5.68 17.81
N TYR A 75 14.84 -6.51 16.85
CA TYR A 75 13.98 -6.92 15.74
C TYR A 75 13.36 -8.29 16.02
N LYS A 76 12.13 -8.30 16.56
CA LYS A 76 11.29 -9.50 16.50
C LYS A 76 10.68 -9.59 15.11
N VAL A 77 11.10 -10.60 14.37
CA VAL A 77 10.43 -11.05 13.16
C VAL A 77 9.01 -11.51 13.52
N PRO A 78 7.97 -11.21 12.72
CA PRO A 78 6.61 -11.70 12.96
C PRO A 78 6.62 -13.24 13.04
N PRO A 79 5.70 -13.85 13.83
CA PRO A 79 5.62 -15.30 13.91
C PRO A 79 5.37 -15.90 12.52
N GLU A 80 6.00 -17.04 12.28
CA GLU A 80 5.87 -17.86 11.07
C GLU A 80 4.41 -18.00 10.67
N THR A 81 4.06 -17.43 9.53
CA THR A 81 3.00 -17.99 8.71
C THR A 81 3.62 -19.13 7.92
N ASP A 82 2.94 -20.28 7.84
CA ASP A 82 3.33 -21.50 7.08
C ASP A 82 3.53 -21.18 5.57
N LEU A 83 4.52 -20.37 5.24
CA LEU A 83 4.91 -20.05 3.89
C LEU A 83 6.04 -20.99 3.53
N LYS A 84 5.78 -21.96 2.65
CA LYS A 84 6.81 -22.79 2.03
C LYS A 84 7.95 -21.89 1.56
N GLU A 85 9.17 -22.30 1.87
CA GLU A 85 10.41 -21.67 1.39
C GLU A 85 10.39 -21.56 -0.14
N THR A 86 10.00 -20.41 -0.68
CA THR A 86 10.07 -20.12 -2.11
C THR A 86 11.11 -19.02 -2.29
N ASN A 87 12.27 -19.43 -2.79
CA ASN A 87 13.33 -18.49 -3.10
C ASN A 87 13.05 -17.87 -4.49
N PHE A 88 12.80 -16.57 -4.53
CA PHE A 88 12.60 -15.85 -5.80
C PHE A 88 13.79 -16.00 -6.77
N MET A 89 15.00 -16.17 -6.24
CA MET A 89 16.19 -16.34 -7.05
C MET A 89 16.20 -17.66 -7.83
N ASP A 90 15.58 -18.71 -7.30
CA ASP A 90 15.47 -20.00 -8.01
C ASP A 90 14.56 -19.84 -9.24
N ASP A 91 13.46 -19.10 -9.08
CA ASP A 91 12.55 -18.78 -10.20
C ASP A 91 13.22 -17.89 -11.26
N LEU A 92 14.17 -17.01 -10.86
CA LEU A 92 14.92 -16.15 -11.78
C LEU A 92 16.09 -16.83 -12.48
N ALA A 93 16.67 -17.87 -11.88
CA ALA A 93 17.79 -18.61 -12.49
C ALA A 93 17.43 -19.29 -13.82
N GLU A 94 16.13 -19.53 -14.04
CA GLU A 94 15.59 -20.13 -15.26
C GLU A 94 15.27 -19.10 -16.38
N LEU A 95 15.56 -17.79 -16.19
CA LEU A 95 15.36 -16.79 -17.23
C LEU A 95 16.28 -17.08 -18.44
N ASN A 96 15.71 -16.95 -19.62
CA ASN A 96 16.46 -17.09 -20.86
C ASN A 96 17.50 -15.97 -21.00
N ASP A 97 18.76 -16.35 -21.24
CA ASP A 97 19.86 -15.42 -21.44
C ASP A 97 20.09 -15.22 -22.94
N GLU A 98 19.60 -14.13 -23.49
CA GLU A 98 19.78 -13.80 -24.92
C GLU A 98 21.16 -13.23 -25.26
N ARG A 99 22.06 -13.10 -24.27
CA ARG A 99 23.42 -12.62 -24.51
C ARG A 99 24.23 -13.63 -25.33
N SER A 100 25.15 -13.14 -26.14
CA SER A 100 26.05 -13.99 -26.91
C SER A 100 26.96 -14.84 -25.99
N ALA A 101 26.90 -16.17 -26.13
CA ALA A 101 27.61 -17.12 -25.28
C ALA A 101 29.15 -16.94 -25.25
N ARG A 102 29.73 -16.21 -26.19
CA ARG A 102 31.20 -16.04 -26.30
C ARG A 102 31.83 -15.13 -25.24
N ASN A 103 31.06 -14.28 -24.56
CA ASN A 103 31.57 -13.27 -23.63
C ASN A 103 30.71 -13.17 -22.36
N ILE A 104 30.13 -14.29 -21.88
CA ILE A 104 29.38 -14.32 -20.64
C ILE A 104 30.35 -14.58 -19.49
N GLU A 105 30.76 -13.54 -18.79
CA GLU A 105 31.60 -13.62 -17.58
C GLU A 105 30.74 -13.74 -16.30
N HIS A 106 29.48 -13.27 -16.35
CA HIS A 106 28.56 -13.30 -15.23
C HIS A 106 27.26 -14.01 -15.62
N SER A 107 26.82 -14.92 -14.78
CA SER A 107 25.53 -15.61 -14.94
C SER A 107 24.34 -14.65 -14.75
N VAL A 108 23.17 -15.04 -15.25
CA VAL A 108 21.91 -14.34 -15.02
C VAL A 108 21.65 -14.14 -13.52
N SER A 109 21.87 -15.20 -12.74
CA SER A 109 21.67 -15.21 -11.28
C SER A 109 22.61 -14.22 -10.57
N GLU A 110 23.88 -14.14 -10.95
CA GLU A 110 24.83 -13.18 -10.36
C GLU A 110 24.41 -11.74 -10.62
N ILE A 111 24.02 -11.41 -11.87
CA ILE A 111 23.61 -10.05 -12.23
C ILE A 111 22.32 -9.67 -11.49
N LEU A 112 21.31 -10.53 -11.51
CA LEU A 112 20.03 -10.24 -10.89
C LEU A 112 20.11 -10.19 -9.36
N PHE A 113 20.88 -11.10 -8.76
CA PHE A 113 21.08 -11.10 -7.31
C PHE A 113 21.83 -9.85 -6.85
N THR A 114 22.91 -9.47 -7.54
CA THR A 114 23.62 -8.21 -7.26
C THR A 114 22.67 -7.02 -7.37
N ALA A 115 21.89 -6.93 -8.46
CA ALA A 115 20.97 -5.81 -8.67
C ALA A 115 19.85 -5.77 -7.65
N LEU A 116 19.26 -6.91 -7.28
CA LEU A 116 18.20 -7.00 -6.26
C LEU A 116 18.73 -6.56 -4.89
N CYS A 117 19.87 -7.10 -4.44
CA CYS A 117 20.49 -6.74 -3.17
C CYS A 117 20.85 -5.25 -3.15
N ALA A 118 21.43 -4.73 -4.22
CA ALA A 118 21.76 -3.32 -4.36
C ALA A 118 20.50 -2.42 -4.26
N VAL A 119 19.44 -2.76 -4.99
CA VAL A 119 18.16 -2.01 -4.94
C VAL A 119 17.54 -2.07 -3.54
N ILE A 120 17.56 -3.21 -2.86
CA ILE A 120 17.13 -3.32 -1.46
C ILE A 120 17.96 -2.39 -0.56
N CYS A 121 19.25 -2.28 -0.79
CA CYS A 121 20.17 -1.46 0.02
C CYS A 121 20.25 0.02 -0.37
N GLY A 122 19.51 0.45 -1.39
CA GLY A 122 19.41 1.88 -1.73
C GLY A 122 19.99 2.29 -3.07
N ALA A 123 20.47 1.36 -3.90
CA ALA A 123 20.92 1.65 -5.25
C ALA A 123 19.77 2.13 -6.13
N ASP A 124 20.02 3.16 -6.94
CA ASP A 124 19.03 3.79 -7.82
C ASP A 124 19.44 3.70 -9.32
N GLY A 125 20.73 3.47 -9.60
CA GLY A 125 21.29 3.41 -10.94
C GLY A 125 22.34 2.31 -11.14
N TRP A 126 22.87 2.20 -12.36
CA TRP A 126 23.82 1.15 -12.72
C TRP A 126 25.14 1.24 -11.96
N GLN A 127 25.66 2.45 -11.78
CA GLN A 127 26.88 2.67 -11.01
C GLN A 127 26.71 2.26 -9.54
N ASP A 128 25.56 2.58 -8.93
CA ASP A 128 25.31 2.19 -7.54
C ASP A 128 25.27 0.66 -7.42
N ILE A 129 24.73 -0.06 -8.42
CA ILE A 129 24.69 -1.53 -8.45
C ILE A 129 26.12 -2.10 -8.55
N GLU A 130 26.97 -1.53 -9.41
CA GLU A 130 28.37 -1.93 -9.53
C GLU A 130 29.15 -1.66 -8.24
N GLU A 131 29.03 -0.47 -7.66
CA GLU A 131 29.70 -0.12 -6.39
C GLU A 131 29.25 -0.98 -5.22
N PHE A 132 27.94 -1.28 -5.15
CA PHE A 132 27.41 -2.24 -4.19
C PHE A 132 28.05 -3.61 -4.39
N GLY A 133 28.07 -4.12 -5.62
CA GLY A 133 28.65 -5.43 -5.96
C GLY A 133 30.11 -5.53 -5.56
N LYS A 134 30.93 -4.50 -5.85
CA LYS A 134 32.33 -4.45 -5.42
C LYS A 134 32.49 -4.40 -3.92
N THR A 135 31.67 -3.60 -3.24
CA THR A 135 31.76 -3.39 -1.79
C THR A 135 31.29 -4.61 -0.99
N LYS A 136 30.30 -5.34 -1.52
CA LYS A 136 29.67 -6.50 -0.89
C LYS A 136 29.98 -7.82 -1.55
N LEU A 137 31.11 -7.91 -2.26
CA LEU A 137 31.47 -9.11 -3.01
C LEU A 137 31.56 -10.35 -2.13
N GLU A 138 32.17 -10.27 -0.95
CA GLU A 138 32.28 -11.38 0.01
C GLU A 138 30.89 -11.87 0.48
N PHE A 139 29.94 -10.98 0.64
CA PHE A 139 28.56 -11.33 0.95
C PHE A 139 27.90 -12.05 -0.24
N LEU A 140 28.05 -11.52 -1.43
CA LEU A 140 27.46 -12.09 -2.65
C LEU A 140 28.00 -13.49 -2.96
N GLN A 141 29.30 -13.70 -2.71
CA GLN A 141 29.98 -15.00 -2.89
C GLN A 141 29.48 -16.10 -1.96
N GLN A 142 28.70 -15.77 -0.94
CA GLN A 142 28.03 -16.79 -0.11
C GLN A 142 26.87 -17.49 -0.86
N TYR A 143 26.38 -16.89 -1.95
CA TYR A 143 25.23 -17.36 -2.71
C TYR A 143 25.59 -17.88 -4.10
N PHE A 144 26.52 -17.22 -4.82
CA PHE A 144 26.98 -17.57 -6.17
C PHE A 144 28.49 -17.42 -6.28
N ALA A 145 29.10 -18.02 -7.31
CA ALA A 145 30.54 -18.13 -7.43
C ALA A 145 31.26 -16.77 -7.60
N TYR A 146 30.73 -15.90 -8.46
CA TYR A 146 31.36 -14.59 -8.80
C TYR A 146 32.84 -14.74 -9.19
N ASP A 147 33.17 -15.74 -10.01
CA ASP A 147 34.56 -16.04 -10.41
C ASP A 147 35.28 -14.87 -11.10
N HIS A 148 34.52 -13.98 -11.72
CA HIS A 148 35.01 -12.75 -12.38
C HIS A 148 34.76 -11.47 -11.57
N GLY A 149 34.47 -11.61 -10.25
CA GLY A 149 34.10 -10.48 -9.39
C GLY A 149 32.65 -10.02 -9.59
N ALA A 150 32.35 -8.78 -9.22
CA ALA A 150 31.02 -8.22 -9.36
C ALA A 150 30.75 -7.73 -10.80
N PRO A 151 29.51 -7.87 -11.30
CA PRO A 151 29.17 -7.36 -12.63
C PRO A 151 29.31 -5.82 -12.70
N SER A 152 29.91 -5.34 -13.80
CA SER A 152 30.07 -3.91 -14.05
C SER A 152 28.74 -3.24 -14.41
N ASP A 153 28.69 -1.90 -14.33
CA ASP A 153 27.55 -1.07 -14.74
C ASP A 153 27.13 -1.36 -16.19
N ASP A 154 28.11 -1.56 -17.08
CA ASP A 154 27.87 -1.86 -18.49
C ASP A 154 27.33 -3.28 -18.69
N THR A 155 27.79 -4.26 -17.91
CA THR A 155 27.24 -5.62 -17.89
C THR A 155 25.78 -5.62 -17.44
N CYS A 156 25.46 -4.94 -16.34
CA CYS A 156 24.09 -4.76 -15.87
C CYS A 156 23.22 -4.06 -16.92
N ARG A 157 23.71 -2.96 -17.49
CA ARG A 157 23.00 -2.18 -18.51
C ARG A 157 22.67 -3.01 -19.75
N ARG A 158 23.60 -3.80 -20.26
CA ARG A 158 23.39 -4.67 -21.43
C ARG A 158 22.38 -5.78 -21.11
N PHE A 159 22.53 -6.43 -19.97
CA PHE A 159 21.62 -7.49 -19.54
C PHE A 159 20.18 -6.99 -19.41
N PHE A 160 19.94 -5.92 -18.63
CA PHE A 160 18.60 -5.38 -18.40
C PHE A 160 17.95 -4.80 -19.66
N ARG A 161 18.73 -4.44 -20.67
CA ARG A 161 18.20 -4.01 -21.98
C ARG A 161 17.73 -5.18 -22.85
N ALA A 162 18.34 -6.34 -22.68
CA ALA A 162 18.11 -7.51 -23.52
C ALA A 162 17.05 -8.46 -22.94
N VAL A 163 16.98 -8.62 -21.61
CA VAL A 163 16.08 -9.58 -20.98
C VAL A 163 14.61 -9.30 -21.34
N ASP A 164 13.85 -10.37 -21.60
CA ASP A 164 12.42 -10.28 -21.89
C ASP A 164 11.62 -9.85 -20.64
N PRO A 165 10.97 -8.68 -20.66
CA PRO A 165 10.21 -8.20 -19.53
C PRO A 165 8.93 -9.03 -19.27
N GLY A 166 8.34 -9.64 -20.30
CA GLY A 166 7.15 -10.47 -20.17
C GLY A 166 7.46 -11.78 -19.40
N GLU A 167 8.59 -12.42 -19.71
CA GLU A 167 9.07 -13.57 -18.95
C GLU A 167 9.38 -13.17 -17.50
N PHE A 168 10.05 -12.04 -17.29
CA PHE A 168 10.37 -11.54 -15.95
C PHE A 168 9.11 -11.23 -15.12
N GLU A 169 8.09 -10.59 -15.72
CA GLU A 169 6.79 -10.37 -15.08
C GLU A 169 6.09 -11.68 -14.71
N LYS A 170 6.11 -12.68 -15.60
CA LYS A 170 5.52 -13.98 -15.32
C LYS A 170 6.18 -14.63 -14.11
N ARG A 171 7.53 -14.64 -14.04
CA ARG A 171 8.27 -15.18 -12.89
C ARG A 171 7.93 -14.44 -11.60
N PHE A 172 7.81 -13.13 -11.67
CA PHE A 172 7.37 -12.31 -10.52
C PHE A 172 5.97 -12.73 -10.05
N ARG A 173 5.00 -12.86 -10.96
CA ARG A 173 3.63 -13.29 -10.60
C ARG A 173 3.59 -14.71 -10.02
N ASP A 174 4.33 -15.65 -10.61
CA ASP A 174 4.41 -17.03 -10.13
C ASP A 174 4.99 -17.09 -8.71
N TRP A 175 6.02 -16.29 -8.44
CA TRP A 175 6.57 -16.14 -7.09
C TRP A 175 5.54 -15.55 -6.12
N ILE A 176 4.86 -14.45 -6.49
CA ILE A 176 3.82 -13.85 -5.64
C ILE A 176 2.67 -14.83 -5.37
N ALA A 177 2.24 -15.60 -6.35
CA ALA A 177 1.20 -16.60 -6.17
C ALA A 177 1.59 -17.68 -5.13
N LYS A 178 2.87 -18.05 -5.11
CA LYS A 178 3.42 -18.97 -4.07
C LYS A 178 3.44 -18.31 -2.67
N LEU A 179 3.58 -16.97 -2.62
CA LEU A 179 3.67 -16.19 -1.39
C LEU A 179 2.32 -15.85 -0.78
N SER A 180 1.40 -15.44 -1.62
CA SER A 180 0.10 -14.92 -1.23
C SER A 180 -0.95 -16.02 -1.27
N LYS A 181 -1.06 -16.82 -0.20
CA LYS A 181 -2.36 -17.45 0.10
C LYS A 181 -3.26 -16.35 0.64
N ILE A 182 -4.01 -15.73 -0.26
CA ILE A 182 -5.02 -14.73 0.11
C ILE A 182 -6.27 -15.51 0.57
N ASP A 183 -6.26 -16.00 1.80
CA ASP A 183 -7.34 -16.84 2.35
C ASP A 183 -8.56 -16.01 2.81
N LYS A 184 -8.48 -14.68 2.83
CA LYS A 184 -9.55 -13.79 3.30
C LYS A 184 -9.95 -12.80 2.23
N LYS A 185 -11.24 -12.42 2.23
CA LYS A 185 -11.77 -11.33 1.39
C LYS A 185 -10.93 -10.07 1.58
N GLN A 186 -10.31 -9.58 0.52
CA GLN A 186 -9.44 -8.40 0.52
C GLN A 186 -9.90 -7.41 -0.55
N VAL A 187 -9.47 -6.16 -0.38
CA VAL A 187 -9.57 -5.15 -1.44
C VAL A 187 -8.30 -5.20 -2.29
N ILE A 188 -8.48 -5.42 -3.57
CA ILE A 188 -7.43 -5.39 -4.60
C ILE A 188 -7.59 -4.09 -5.38
N ALA A 189 -6.64 -3.18 -5.23
CA ALA A 189 -6.63 -1.93 -5.97
C ALA A 189 -5.84 -2.10 -7.27
N ILE A 190 -6.42 -1.62 -8.38
CA ILE A 190 -5.76 -1.57 -9.69
C ILE A 190 -5.67 -0.12 -10.10
N ASP A 191 -4.44 0.36 -10.35
CA ASP A 191 -4.19 1.76 -10.69
C ASP A 191 -2.91 1.91 -11.52
N GLY A 192 -2.87 2.94 -12.36
CA GLY A 192 -1.76 3.24 -13.23
C GLY A 192 -0.71 4.14 -12.59
N LYS A 193 0.55 3.88 -12.90
CA LYS A 193 1.68 4.73 -12.52
C LYS A 193 2.62 4.96 -13.71
N SER A 194 2.97 6.20 -13.95
CA SER A 194 3.97 6.58 -14.95
C SER A 194 5.30 6.94 -14.30
N SER A 195 6.40 6.36 -14.79
CA SER A 195 7.77 6.74 -14.38
C SER A 195 8.23 7.92 -15.22
N ARG A 196 8.13 9.15 -14.68
CA ARG A 196 8.18 10.41 -15.44
C ARG A 196 9.45 10.66 -16.22
N HIS A 197 10.60 10.18 -15.77
CA HIS A 197 11.89 10.42 -16.43
C HIS A 197 12.42 9.23 -17.25
N SER A 198 11.58 8.20 -17.48
CA SER A 198 11.95 7.00 -18.24
C SER A 198 11.94 7.18 -19.77
N PHE A 199 11.54 8.33 -20.29
CA PHE A 199 11.52 8.64 -21.73
C PHE A 199 12.90 9.07 -22.24
N ASP A 200 13.17 8.88 -23.53
CA ASP A 200 14.45 9.26 -24.16
C ASP A 200 14.32 9.99 -25.52
N GLY A 201 13.13 10.42 -25.87
CA GLY A 201 12.80 11.06 -27.15
C GLY A 201 12.33 10.09 -28.23
N GLU A 202 12.74 8.84 -28.20
CA GLU A 202 12.28 7.77 -29.11
C GLU A 202 11.19 6.91 -28.45
N GLN A 203 11.38 6.59 -27.17
CA GLN A 203 10.41 5.82 -26.38
C GLN A 203 9.58 6.74 -25.47
N LYS A 204 8.29 6.50 -25.40
CA LYS A 204 7.42 7.16 -24.44
C LYS A 204 7.78 6.76 -23.02
N MET A 205 7.33 7.57 -22.08
CA MET A 205 7.42 7.31 -20.66
C MET A 205 6.79 5.96 -20.31
N LEU A 206 7.50 5.17 -19.49
CA LEU A 206 6.99 3.89 -18.99
C LEU A 206 5.72 4.13 -18.18
N HIS A 207 4.62 3.50 -18.58
CA HIS A 207 3.36 3.51 -17.85
C HIS A 207 3.00 2.07 -17.47
N MET A 208 2.80 1.84 -16.18
CA MET A 208 2.52 0.53 -15.60
C MET A 208 1.17 0.57 -14.88
N VAL A 209 0.33 -0.43 -15.11
CA VAL A 209 -0.83 -0.69 -14.24
C VAL A 209 -0.43 -1.68 -13.17
N ASN A 210 -0.58 -1.28 -11.92
CA ASN A 210 -0.20 -2.06 -10.75
C ASN A 210 -1.42 -2.70 -10.10
N VAL A 211 -1.24 -3.90 -9.58
CA VAL A 211 -2.23 -4.64 -8.80
C VAL A 211 -1.74 -4.75 -7.37
N PHE A 212 -2.46 -4.18 -6.44
CA PHE A 212 -2.03 -4.02 -5.05
C PHE A 212 -3.06 -4.57 -4.07
N SER A 213 -2.63 -5.50 -3.21
CA SER A 213 -3.45 -5.92 -2.06
C SER A 213 -3.35 -4.88 -0.95
N THR A 214 -4.48 -4.29 -0.57
CA THR A 214 -4.51 -3.17 0.37
C THR A 214 -4.31 -3.60 1.81
N GLU A 215 -4.64 -4.84 2.17
CA GLU A 215 -4.48 -5.40 3.51
C GLU A 215 -3.07 -5.96 3.74
N SER A 216 -2.61 -6.84 2.85
CA SER A 216 -1.25 -7.39 2.92
C SER A 216 -0.18 -6.38 2.51
N LYS A 217 -0.57 -5.31 1.82
CA LYS A 217 0.30 -4.23 1.32
C LYS A 217 1.42 -4.74 0.41
N ILE A 218 1.13 -5.72 -0.41
CA ILE A 218 2.04 -6.27 -1.42
C ILE A 218 1.51 -6.04 -2.83
N ILE A 219 2.43 -5.94 -3.77
CA ILE A 219 2.14 -5.88 -5.20
C ILE A 219 1.88 -7.32 -5.67
N LEU A 220 0.69 -7.57 -6.19
CA LEU A 220 0.29 -8.89 -6.71
C LEU A 220 0.76 -9.11 -8.16
N GLY A 221 0.99 -8.04 -8.87
CA GLY A 221 1.46 -8.03 -10.23
C GLY A 221 1.38 -6.65 -10.85
N GLN A 222 1.78 -6.57 -12.09
CA GLN A 222 1.79 -5.35 -12.87
C GLN A 222 1.67 -5.67 -14.36
N HIS A 223 1.31 -4.68 -15.16
CA HIS A 223 1.27 -4.80 -16.60
C HIS A 223 1.68 -3.49 -17.27
N LYS A 224 2.57 -3.57 -18.27
CA LYS A 224 2.98 -2.39 -19.04
C LYS A 224 1.89 -1.99 -20.02
N VAL A 225 1.45 -0.75 -19.94
CA VAL A 225 0.55 -0.18 -20.95
C VAL A 225 1.35 0.06 -22.24
N SER A 226 0.85 -0.46 -23.35
CA SER A 226 1.52 -0.25 -24.63
C SER A 226 1.36 1.20 -25.10
N GLU A 227 2.25 1.67 -25.98
CA GLU A 227 2.23 3.06 -26.45
C GLU A 227 0.95 3.46 -27.22
N LYS A 228 0.22 2.48 -27.72
CA LYS A 228 -1.00 2.67 -28.52
C LYS A 228 -2.29 2.42 -27.72
N THR A 229 -2.17 2.02 -26.46
CA THR A 229 -3.27 1.63 -25.59
C THR A 229 -3.32 2.51 -24.34
N ASN A 230 -4.28 2.26 -23.48
CA ASN A 230 -4.45 2.92 -22.19
C ASN A 230 -4.75 1.89 -21.09
N GLU A 231 -4.98 2.32 -19.88
CA GLU A 231 -5.30 1.44 -18.74
C GLU A 231 -6.55 0.60 -18.99
N ILE A 232 -7.53 1.11 -19.74
CA ILE A 232 -8.79 0.40 -20.07
C ILE A 232 -8.51 -0.91 -20.80
N THR A 233 -7.46 -0.95 -21.64
CA THR A 233 -7.07 -2.17 -22.36
C THR A 233 -6.15 -3.08 -21.56
N ALA A 234 -5.37 -2.54 -20.65
CA ALA A 234 -4.46 -3.31 -19.79
C ALA A 234 -5.19 -4.06 -18.67
N ILE A 235 -6.26 -3.48 -18.12
CA ILE A 235 -7.01 -4.08 -17.00
C ILE A 235 -7.63 -5.44 -17.38
N PRO A 236 -8.30 -5.64 -18.55
CA PRO A 236 -8.75 -6.95 -18.96
C PRO A 236 -7.65 -8.01 -19.04
N GLU A 237 -6.46 -7.65 -19.55
CA GLU A 237 -5.31 -8.57 -19.62
C GLU A 237 -4.80 -8.94 -18.22
N ILE A 238 -4.82 -8.00 -17.29
CA ILE A 238 -4.53 -8.23 -15.87
C ILE A 238 -5.53 -9.21 -15.27
N LEU A 239 -6.81 -9.00 -15.53
CA LEU A 239 -7.87 -9.86 -15.02
C LEU A 239 -7.82 -11.29 -15.58
N GLU A 240 -7.15 -11.57 -16.70
CA GLU A 240 -6.98 -12.93 -17.20
C GLU A 240 -6.19 -13.81 -16.22
N TRP A 241 -5.09 -13.31 -15.68
CA TRP A 241 -4.21 -14.04 -14.77
C TRP A 241 -4.44 -13.78 -13.29
N LEU A 242 -5.10 -12.67 -12.92
CA LEU A 242 -5.36 -12.31 -11.53
C LEU A 242 -6.52 -13.16 -10.97
N ASP A 243 -6.29 -13.82 -9.84
CA ASP A 243 -7.38 -14.43 -9.07
C ASP A 243 -8.09 -13.36 -8.25
N VAL A 244 -9.36 -13.12 -8.59
CA VAL A 244 -10.23 -12.14 -7.91
C VAL A 244 -11.38 -12.80 -7.17
N LYS A 245 -11.44 -14.13 -7.16
CA LYS A 245 -12.54 -14.88 -6.54
C LYS A 245 -12.70 -14.53 -5.07
N GLY A 246 -13.90 -14.04 -4.71
CA GLY A 246 -14.23 -13.63 -3.35
C GLY A 246 -13.56 -12.33 -2.88
N HIS A 247 -12.84 -11.63 -3.75
CA HIS A 247 -12.19 -10.35 -3.46
C HIS A 247 -12.96 -9.16 -4.02
N ILE A 248 -12.65 -7.96 -3.54
CA ILE A 248 -13.22 -6.71 -4.00
C ILE A 248 -12.17 -6.00 -4.87
N VAL A 249 -12.45 -5.86 -6.15
CA VAL A 249 -11.60 -5.09 -7.07
C VAL A 249 -12.03 -3.64 -7.08
N THR A 250 -11.09 -2.74 -6.83
CA THR A 250 -11.32 -1.28 -6.90
C THR A 250 -10.50 -0.68 -8.02
N ILE A 251 -11.15 0.13 -8.85
CA ILE A 251 -10.52 0.79 -9.99
C ILE A 251 -10.99 2.26 -9.98
N ASP A 252 -10.12 3.14 -10.46
CA ASP A 252 -10.46 4.55 -10.65
C ASP A 252 -11.52 4.76 -11.75
N ALA A 253 -11.91 6.02 -11.98
CA ALA A 253 -12.96 6.32 -12.94
C ALA A 253 -12.58 5.98 -14.39
N MET A 254 -11.29 5.95 -14.75
CA MET A 254 -10.87 5.61 -16.11
C MET A 254 -11.17 4.14 -16.42
N GLY A 255 -10.92 3.26 -15.46
CA GLY A 255 -11.23 1.83 -15.58
C GLY A 255 -12.69 1.44 -15.29
N CYS A 256 -13.57 2.40 -15.00
CA CYS A 256 -15.00 2.16 -14.81
C CYS A 256 -15.66 1.82 -16.17
N GLN A 257 -15.61 0.55 -16.55
CA GLN A 257 -16.15 0.03 -17.82
C GLN A 257 -17.01 -1.20 -17.56
N TYR A 258 -18.16 -1.32 -18.23
CA TYR A 258 -19.07 -2.46 -18.03
C TYR A 258 -18.43 -3.81 -18.40
N ALA A 259 -17.55 -3.82 -19.42
CA ALA A 259 -16.83 -5.03 -19.82
C ALA A 259 -15.89 -5.54 -18.70
N ILE A 260 -15.19 -4.62 -18.03
CA ILE A 260 -14.32 -4.92 -16.88
C ILE A 260 -15.16 -5.42 -15.70
N ALA A 261 -16.30 -4.75 -15.41
CA ALA A 261 -17.22 -5.19 -14.37
C ALA A 261 -17.71 -6.64 -14.61
N ASN A 262 -18.11 -6.94 -15.84
CA ASN A 262 -18.59 -8.27 -16.21
C ASN A 262 -17.49 -9.34 -16.07
N GLN A 263 -16.25 -9.03 -16.47
CA GLN A 263 -15.13 -9.97 -16.33
C GLN A 263 -14.82 -10.28 -14.85
N ILE A 264 -14.86 -9.27 -13.95
CA ILE A 264 -14.69 -9.47 -12.51
C ILE A 264 -15.78 -10.38 -11.97
N ILE A 265 -17.05 -10.15 -12.34
CA ILE A 265 -18.18 -10.97 -11.89
C ILE A 265 -18.09 -12.41 -12.43
N GLN A 266 -17.69 -12.60 -13.68
CA GLN A 266 -17.47 -13.93 -14.26
C GLN A 266 -16.40 -14.73 -13.52
N LYS A 267 -15.42 -14.04 -12.92
CA LYS A 267 -14.37 -14.61 -12.08
C LYS A 267 -14.76 -14.70 -10.59
N GLU A 268 -16.04 -14.59 -10.27
CA GLU A 268 -16.58 -14.68 -8.91
C GLU A 268 -15.99 -13.61 -7.94
N GLY A 269 -15.53 -12.48 -8.45
CA GLY A 269 -15.10 -11.30 -7.72
C GLY A 269 -16.23 -10.27 -7.60
N ASP A 270 -16.02 -9.29 -6.71
CA ASP A 270 -16.85 -8.10 -6.59
C ASP A 270 -16.08 -6.85 -7.00
N TYR A 271 -16.79 -5.77 -7.31
CA TYR A 271 -16.15 -4.51 -7.67
C TYR A 271 -16.74 -3.29 -6.95
N ILE A 272 -15.92 -2.26 -6.81
CA ILE A 272 -16.31 -0.89 -6.48
C ILE A 272 -15.59 0.03 -7.45
N PHE A 273 -16.32 0.71 -8.32
CA PHE A 273 -15.78 1.62 -9.31
C PHE A 273 -16.13 3.06 -9.00
N SER A 274 -15.15 3.93 -9.11
CA SER A 274 -15.38 5.39 -9.05
C SER A 274 -16.12 5.83 -10.31
N LEU A 275 -17.17 6.61 -10.13
CA LEU A 275 -18.03 7.10 -11.21
C LEU A 275 -17.76 8.59 -11.44
N LYS A 276 -17.45 8.96 -12.66
CA LYS A 276 -17.23 10.35 -13.10
C LYS A 276 -17.89 10.59 -14.46
N GLY A 277 -17.84 11.81 -14.94
CA GLY A 277 -18.48 12.25 -16.20
C GLY A 277 -18.07 11.47 -17.45
N ASN A 278 -16.98 10.66 -17.43
CA ASN A 278 -16.63 9.77 -18.52
C ASN A 278 -17.66 8.64 -18.75
N GLN A 279 -18.57 8.39 -17.79
CA GLN A 279 -19.69 7.44 -17.93
C GLN A 279 -21.01 8.13 -18.32
N GLY A 280 -20.96 9.43 -18.70
CA GLY A 280 -22.11 10.15 -19.24
C GLY A 280 -23.38 9.98 -18.41
N ASN A 281 -24.47 9.51 -19.07
CA ASN A 281 -25.79 9.41 -18.45
C ASN A 281 -25.81 8.60 -17.13
N LEU A 282 -25.01 7.53 -17.01
CA LEU A 282 -24.93 6.76 -15.76
C LEU A 282 -24.46 7.62 -14.61
N SER A 283 -23.44 8.47 -14.83
CA SER A 283 -22.93 9.40 -13.81
C SER A 283 -23.96 10.46 -13.45
N ASP A 284 -24.66 10.99 -14.45
CA ASP A 284 -25.67 12.04 -14.25
C ASP A 284 -26.88 11.49 -13.50
N ASP A 285 -27.36 10.31 -13.84
CA ASP A 285 -28.49 9.67 -13.18
C ASP A 285 -28.19 9.34 -11.70
N VAL A 286 -27.01 8.80 -11.42
CA VAL A 286 -26.58 8.53 -10.04
C VAL A 286 -26.43 9.82 -9.24
N THR A 287 -25.84 10.86 -9.84
CA THR A 287 -25.69 12.18 -9.19
C THR A 287 -27.05 12.77 -8.87
N LEU A 288 -27.95 12.79 -9.86
CA LEU A 288 -29.31 13.35 -9.73
C LEU A 288 -30.13 12.61 -8.66
N TYR A 289 -29.97 11.29 -8.58
CA TYR A 289 -30.64 10.49 -7.56
C TYR A 289 -30.23 10.96 -6.14
N PHE A 290 -28.93 11.08 -5.88
CA PHE A 290 -28.44 11.54 -4.58
C PHE A 290 -28.74 13.01 -4.26
N GLU A 291 -29.01 13.84 -5.27
CA GLU A 291 -29.44 15.24 -5.07
C GLU A 291 -30.92 15.38 -4.73
N LYS A 292 -31.78 14.50 -5.28
CA LYS A 292 -33.23 14.59 -5.15
C LYS A 292 -33.81 13.75 -4.00
N GLU A 293 -33.26 12.56 -3.79
CA GLU A 293 -33.77 11.58 -2.80
C GLU A 293 -33.13 11.78 -1.43
N VAL A 294 -33.50 12.80 -0.71
CA VAL A 294 -32.84 13.27 0.54
C VAL A 294 -33.23 12.47 1.79
N SER A 295 -34.00 11.40 1.72
CA SER A 295 -34.26 10.50 2.86
C SER A 295 -33.14 9.45 3.06
N LEU A 296 -31.88 9.91 3.08
CA LEU A 296 -30.66 9.08 3.07
C LEU A 296 -30.25 8.61 4.48
N THR A 297 -31.18 8.12 5.31
CA THR A 297 -30.86 7.80 6.72
C THR A 297 -30.61 6.33 7.00
N GLU A 298 -31.00 5.41 6.12
CA GLU A 298 -31.03 3.97 6.44
C GLU A 298 -29.66 3.28 6.34
N ASN A 299 -28.78 3.69 5.42
CA ASN A 299 -27.45 3.10 5.29
C ASN A 299 -26.40 4.22 5.17
N PHE A 300 -26.01 4.73 6.31
CA PHE A 300 -25.17 5.91 6.47
C PHE A 300 -24.07 5.66 7.49
N PHE A 301 -22.85 6.14 7.19
CA PHE A 301 -21.70 6.06 8.08
C PHE A 301 -20.85 7.33 8.02
N VAL A 302 -20.28 7.71 9.17
CA VAL A 302 -19.38 8.88 9.27
C VAL A 302 -18.03 8.45 9.85
N ASP A 303 -16.96 8.77 9.14
CA ASP A 303 -15.59 8.66 9.60
C ASP A 303 -15.00 10.05 9.86
N TYR A 304 -14.30 10.17 10.99
CA TYR A 304 -13.67 11.42 11.40
C TYR A 304 -12.18 11.19 11.67
N ASN A 305 -11.32 11.91 10.96
CA ASN A 305 -9.88 11.85 11.14
C ASN A 305 -9.30 13.25 11.42
N LYS A 306 -8.37 13.32 12.37
CA LYS A 306 -7.63 14.54 12.70
C LYS A 306 -6.15 14.23 12.75
N GLU A 307 -5.45 14.55 11.69
CA GLU A 307 -4.01 14.36 11.55
C GLU A 307 -3.35 15.59 10.92
N HIS A 308 -2.10 15.86 11.29
CA HIS A 308 -1.26 16.91 10.69
C HIS A 308 -1.95 18.28 10.57
N SER A 309 -2.66 18.72 11.64
CA SER A 309 -3.42 19.99 11.68
C SER A 309 -4.55 20.09 10.63
N ARG A 310 -5.00 18.98 10.09
CA ARG A 310 -6.11 18.83 9.17
C ARG A 310 -7.22 18.02 9.81
N ILE A 311 -8.44 18.51 9.67
CA ILE A 311 -9.65 17.79 10.07
C ILE A 311 -10.32 17.30 8.80
N GLU A 312 -10.54 15.99 8.71
CA GLU A 312 -11.30 15.38 7.62
C GLU A 312 -12.49 14.63 8.19
N THR A 313 -13.66 14.93 7.66
CA THR A 313 -14.90 14.20 7.90
C THR A 313 -15.36 13.57 6.60
N ARG A 314 -15.62 12.27 6.61
CA ARG A 314 -16.15 11.56 5.45
C ARG A 314 -17.48 10.97 5.83
N LYS A 315 -18.50 11.27 5.03
CA LYS A 315 -19.83 10.69 5.15
C LYS A 315 -20.07 9.80 3.96
N CYS A 316 -20.55 8.60 4.19
CA CYS A 316 -20.88 7.63 3.15
C CYS A 316 -22.36 7.28 3.24
N TRP A 317 -23.04 7.32 2.10
CA TRP A 317 -24.39 6.82 1.91
C TRP A 317 -24.37 5.72 0.87
N VAL A 318 -25.08 4.64 1.14
CA VAL A 318 -25.21 3.50 0.23
C VAL A 318 -26.68 3.22 -0.05
N ILE A 319 -27.05 3.05 -1.30
CA ILE A 319 -28.38 2.72 -1.77
C ILE A 319 -28.35 1.34 -2.43
N HIS A 320 -29.18 0.43 -1.97
CA HIS A 320 -29.28 -0.94 -2.49
C HIS A 320 -30.45 -1.13 -3.49
N ASP A 321 -31.48 -0.27 -3.44
CA ASP A 321 -32.55 -0.31 -4.42
C ASP A 321 -32.11 0.43 -5.71
N VAL A 322 -31.47 -0.33 -6.59
CA VAL A 322 -30.90 0.18 -7.84
C VAL A 322 -31.54 -0.47 -9.09
N LYS A 323 -32.71 -1.11 -8.94
CA LYS A 323 -33.42 -1.75 -10.06
C LYS A 323 -33.70 -0.77 -11.18
N TRP A 324 -34.07 0.46 -10.84
CA TRP A 324 -34.32 1.53 -11.79
C TRP A 324 -33.07 1.83 -12.64
N LEU A 325 -31.89 1.82 -12.04
CA LEU A 325 -30.62 2.13 -12.70
C LEU A 325 -30.24 1.02 -13.70
N THR A 326 -30.40 -0.26 -13.33
CA THR A 326 -30.11 -1.37 -14.24
C THR A 326 -31.12 -1.46 -15.39
N GLN A 327 -32.35 -0.98 -15.21
CA GLN A 327 -33.34 -0.86 -16.30
C GLN A 327 -32.97 0.25 -17.29
N MET A 328 -32.45 1.39 -16.79
CA MET A 328 -32.00 2.52 -17.63
C MET A 328 -30.65 2.22 -18.29
N HIS A 329 -29.79 1.45 -17.65
CA HIS A 329 -28.44 1.10 -18.11
C HIS A 329 -28.26 -0.43 -18.21
N PRO A 330 -28.86 -1.10 -19.21
CA PRO A 330 -28.95 -2.57 -19.30
C PRO A 330 -27.59 -3.28 -19.47
N HIS A 331 -26.53 -2.57 -19.85
CA HIS A 331 -25.18 -3.15 -19.91
C HIS A 331 -24.55 -3.32 -18.50
N TRP A 332 -25.09 -2.65 -17.48
CA TRP A 332 -24.61 -2.67 -16.11
C TRP A 332 -25.42 -3.60 -15.20
N VAL A 333 -25.67 -4.84 -15.67
CA VAL A 333 -26.55 -5.82 -14.99
C VAL A 333 -26.07 -6.24 -13.60
N SER A 334 -24.80 -6.07 -13.31
CA SER A 334 -24.17 -6.49 -12.04
C SER A 334 -24.19 -5.43 -10.94
N ILE A 335 -24.70 -4.22 -11.20
CA ILE A 335 -24.82 -3.19 -10.17
C ILE A 335 -25.86 -3.63 -9.13
N LYS A 336 -25.46 -3.68 -7.85
CA LYS A 336 -26.33 -3.97 -6.70
C LYS A 336 -26.41 -2.83 -5.70
N SER A 337 -25.50 -1.87 -5.79
CA SER A 337 -25.53 -0.66 -4.96
C SER A 337 -24.86 0.51 -5.65
N ILE A 338 -25.26 1.71 -5.23
CA ILE A 338 -24.57 2.97 -5.52
C ILE A 338 -24.19 3.64 -4.20
N ALA A 339 -23.08 4.37 -4.21
CA ALA A 339 -22.62 5.07 -3.03
C ALA A 339 -22.23 6.51 -3.34
N ARG A 340 -22.50 7.42 -2.37
CA ARG A 340 -21.97 8.79 -2.36
C ARG A 340 -21.08 8.98 -1.15
N ILE A 341 -19.89 9.53 -1.38
CA ILE A 341 -19.00 10.00 -0.31
C ILE A 341 -18.95 11.53 -0.36
N GLU A 342 -19.26 12.17 0.78
CA GLU A 342 -18.98 13.58 1.04
C GLU A 342 -17.69 13.65 1.87
N SER A 343 -16.68 14.28 1.33
CA SER A 343 -15.41 14.54 2.03
C SER A 343 -15.33 16.02 2.39
N THR A 344 -15.43 16.33 3.68
CA THR A 344 -15.22 17.67 4.21
C THR A 344 -13.80 17.77 4.76
N ARG A 345 -13.03 18.72 4.28
CA ARG A 345 -11.66 18.97 4.69
C ARG A 345 -11.52 20.40 5.22
N GLU A 346 -11.05 20.53 6.47
CA GLU A 346 -10.73 21.80 7.09
C GLU A 346 -9.21 21.93 7.27
N ILE A 347 -8.63 22.97 6.65
CA ILE A 347 -7.21 23.31 6.75
C ILE A 347 -7.11 24.79 7.05
N LYS A 348 -6.49 25.17 8.17
CA LYS A 348 -6.27 26.57 8.58
C LYS A 348 -7.55 27.43 8.51
N GLY A 349 -8.70 26.87 8.90
CA GLY A 349 -10.00 27.57 8.89
C GLY A 349 -10.70 27.63 7.54
N THR A 350 -10.12 27.08 6.48
CA THR A 350 -10.79 26.96 5.18
C THR A 350 -11.38 25.57 5.05
N THR A 351 -12.68 25.50 4.80
CA THR A 351 -13.42 24.24 4.61
C THR A 351 -13.69 24.02 3.13
N THR A 352 -13.35 22.84 2.65
CA THR A 352 -13.70 22.36 1.30
C THR A 352 -14.57 21.12 1.40
N ILE A 353 -15.55 21.01 0.52
CA ILE A 353 -16.45 19.85 0.43
C ILE A 353 -16.35 19.29 -0.97
N GLU A 354 -16.15 17.96 -1.07
CA GLU A 354 -16.08 17.22 -2.32
C GLU A 354 -17.03 16.04 -2.27
N TYR A 355 -17.78 15.81 -3.36
CA TYR A 355 -18.65 14.65 -3.54
C TYR A 355 -18.05 13.71 -4.55
N ARG A 356 -18.09 12.39 -4.24
CA ARG A 356 -17.67 11.33 -5.14
C ARG A 356 -18.72 10.24 -5.16
N TYR A 357 -18.98 9.71 -6.35
CA TYR A 357 -19.99 8.69 -6.57
C TYR A 357 -19.34 7.38 -7.00
N TYR A 358 -19.98 6.28 -6.62
CA TYR A 358 -19.47 4.93 -6.86
C TYR A 358 -20.61 4.00 -7.24
N ILE A 359 -20.30 3.02 -8.09
CA ILE A 359 -21.15 1.87 -8.40
C ILE A 359 -20.49 0.60 -7.90
N SER A 360 -21.27 -0.38 -7.46
CA SER A 360 -20.74 -1.62 -6.89
C SER A 360 -21.64 -2.82 -7.14
N SER A 361 -21.03 -4.00 -7.23
CA SER A 361 -21.71 -5.30 -7.19
C SER A 361 -22.05 -5.78 -5.79
N LEU A 362 -21.60 -5.07 -4.74
CA LEU A 362 -21.79 -5.42 -3.35
C LEU A 362 -23.12 -4.91 -2.79
N GLN A 363 -23.62 -5.63 -1.79
CA GLN A 363 -24.71 -5.18 -0.91
C GLN A 363 -24.20 -5.10 0.52
N GLU A 364 -23.31 -4.17 0.77
CA GLU A 364 -22.60 -4.00 2.04
C GLU A 364 -23.05 -2.73 2.78
N THR A 365 -22.68 -2.64 4.06
CA THR A 365 -22.95 -1.44 4.87
C THR A 365 -22.16 -0.23 4.36
N ALA A 366 -22.62 0.98 4.67
CA ALA A 366 -21.92 2.21 4.35
C ALA A 366 -20.51 2.27 4.98
N GLN A 367 -20.31 1.62 6.12
CA GLN A 367 -18.98 1.49 6.74
C GLN A 367 -18.05 0.64 5.88
N THR A 368 -18.45 -0.59 5.55
CA THR A 368 -17.65 -1.50 4.70
C THR A 368 -17.35 -0.87 3.33
N MET A 369 -18.34 -0.20 2.75
CA MET A 369 -18.17 0.51 1.47
C MET A 369 -17.12 1.62 1.59
N LEU A 370 -17.20 2.48 2.62
CA LEU A 370 -16.22 3.54 2.84
C LEU A 370 -14.81 2.99 3.10
N GLU A 371 -14.69 1.95 3.91
CA GLU A 371 -13.40 1.29 4.19
C GLU A 371 -12.78 0.72 2.92
N SER A 372 -13.56 0.05 2.08
CA SER A 372 -13.11 -0.51 0.80
C SER A 372 -12.69 0.57 -0.20
N ILE A 373 -13.46 1.66 -0.31
CA ILE A 373 -13.11 2.81 -1.16
C ILE A 373 -11.84 3.50 -0.66
N ARG A 374 -11.66 3.64 0.65
CA ARG A 374 -10.40 4.13 1.22
C ARG A 374 -9.24 3.19 0.99
N GLY A 375 -9.52 1.90 0.93
CA GLY A 375 -8.54 0.88 0.54
C GLY A 375 -7.92 1.16 -0.83
N HIS A 376 -8.71 1.63 -1.81
CA HIS A 376 -8.18 2.00 -3.13
C HIS A 376 -7.06 3.06 -3.04
N TRP A 377 -7.23 4.08 -2.18
CA TRP A 377 -6.21 5.12 -1.97
C TRP A 377 -4.91 4.61 -1.33
N ALA A 378 -4.94 3.38 -0.80
CA ALA A 378 -3.72 2.77 -0.27
C ALA A 378 -2.70 2.50 -1.39
N ILE A 379 -3.11 2.24 -2.63
CA ILE A 379 -2.18 2.07 -3.76
C ILE A 379 -1.38 3.35 -4.02
N GLU A 380 -2.03 4.52 -3.98
CA GLU A 380 -1.33 5.80 -4.15
C GLU A 380 -0.39 6.09 -2.97
N ASN A 381 -0.87 5.95 -1.73
CA ASN A 381 -0.14 6.36 -0.53
C ASN A 381 0.87 5.32 -0.04
N SER A 382 0.59 4.03 -0.21
CA SER A 382 1.44 2.95 0.34
C SER A 382 2.31 2.29 -0.73
N LEU A 383 2.01 2.48 -2.02
CA LEU A 383 2.81 1.95 -3.12
C LEU A 383 3.43 3.08 -3.95
N HIS A 384 2.65 3.86 -4.71
CA HIS A 384 3.19 4.84 -5.66
C HIS A 384 4.06 5.88 -4.98
N TRP A 385 3.58 6.47 -3.87
CA TRP A 385 4.38 7.41 -3.09
C TRP A 385 5.66 6.78 -2.53
N VAL A 386 5.60 5.51 -2.08
CA VAL A 386 6.79 4.80 -1.56
C VAL A 386 7.78 4.52 -2.67
N LEU A 387 7.33 4.12 -3.87
CA LEU A 387 8.21 3.94 -5.03
C LEU A 387 8.91 5.25 -5.38
N ASP A 388 8.21 6.38 -5.35
CA ASP A 388 8.80 7.69 -5.67
C ASP A 388 9.75 8.20 -4.59
N MET A 389 9.37 8.06 -3.33
CA MET A 389 10.15 8.63 -2.22
C MET A 389 11.22 7.70 -1.65
N SER A 390 11.06 6.38 -1.84
CA SER A 390 12.01 5.40 -1.29
C SER A 390 12.86 4.72 -2.33
N PHE A 391 12.39 4.58 -3.57
CA PHE A 391 13.11 3.96 -4.69
C PHE A 391 13.43 4.96 -5.82
N PHE A 392 13.07 6.23 -5.65
CA PHE A 392 13.28 7.30 -6.64
C PHE A 392 12.80 6.94 -8.05
N ASP A 393 11.66 6.20 -8.13
CA ASP A 393 11.18 5.65 -9.39
C ASP A 393 10.90 6.74 -10.43
N ASP A 394 10.25 7.82 -10.04
CA ASP A 394 9.99 8.98 -10.90
C ASP A 394 11.25 9.73 -11.35
N GLN A 395 12.36 9.60 -10.62
CA GLN A 395 13.65 10.24 -10.95
C GLN A 395 14.59 9.34 -11.74
N SER A 396 14.21 8.08 -11.94
CA SER A 396 15.04 7.10 -12.65
C SER A 396 15.31 7.52 -14.10
N ARG A 397 16.58 7.53 -14.46
CA ARG A 397 17.06 7.84 -15.82
C ARG A 397 17.44 6.59 -16.61
N ILE A 398 16.97 5.43 -16.20
CA ILE A 398 17.09 4.20 -16.97
C ILE A 398 16.06 4.26 -18.09
N ARG A 399 16.49 4.30 -19.36
CA ARG A 399 15.64 4.70 -20.50
C ARG A 399 15.70 3.76 -21.70
N LYS A 400 16.78 2.97 -21.87
CA LYS A 400 17.05 2.23 -23.12
C LYS A 400 16.51 0.79 -23.08
N GLY A 401 15.90 0.38 -24.18
CA GLY A 401 15.41 -0.99 -24.39
C GLY A 401 14.40 -1.44 -23.32
N ASN A 402 14.53 -2.65 -22.87
CA ASN A 402 13.65 -3.24 -21.83
C ASN A 402 14.03 -2.82 -20.40
N ALA A 403 15.18 -2.15 -20.22
CA ALA A 403 15.72 -1.85 -18.90
C ALA A 403 14.79 -1.02 -17.98
N PRO A 404 14.02 0.00 -18.44
CA PRO A 404 13.06 0.70 -17.57
C PRO A 404 12.02 -0.24 -17.00
N HIS A 405 11.47 -1.12 -17.83
CA HIS A 405 10.42 -2.05 -17.46
C HIS A 405 10.94 -3.10 -16.46
N VAL A 406 12.05 -3.76 -16.78
CA VAL A 406 12.66 -4.79 -15.91
C VAL A 406 13.10 -4.20 -14.58
N MET A 407 13.64 -2.99 -14.56
CA MET A 407 14.03 -2.30 -13.33
C MET A 407 12.79 -1.94 -12.47
N SER A 408 11.66 -1.56 -13.08
CA SER A 408 10.41 -1.34 -12.36
C SER A 408 9.96 -2.62 -11.67
N ILE A 409 9.99 -3.77 -12.35
CA ILE A 409 9.66 -5.07 -11.76
C ILE A 409 10.61 -5.39 -10.58
N LEU A 410 11.91 -5.18 -10.76
CA LEU A 410 12.91 -5.44 -9.72
C LEU A 410 12.66 -4.58 -8.46
N ARG A 411 12.27 -3.30 -8.63
CA ARG A 411 11.86 -2.44 -7.52
C ARG A 411 10.61 -2.96 -6.80
N HIS A 412 9.66 -3.51 -7.54
CA HIS A 412 8.46 -4.14 -6.98
C HIS A 412 8.79 -5.41 -6.18
N VAL A 413 9.73 -6.23 -6.66
CA VAL A 413 10.26 -7.37 -5.89
C VAL A 413 10.90 -6.88 -4.60
N ALA A 414 11.80 -5.89 -4.68
CA ALA A 414 12.47 -5.32 -3.51
C ALA A 414 11.47 -4.70 -2.53
N PHE A 415 10.44 -3.99 -3.02
CA PHE A 415 9.36 -3.46 -2.20
C PHE A 415 8.63 -4.57 -1.44
N ASN A 416 8.21 -5.63 -2.13
CA ASN A 416 7.50 -6.76 -1.51
C ASN A 416 8.35 -7.46 -0.44
N LEU A 417 9.62 -7.76 -0.74
CA LEU A 417 10.54 -8.36 0.22
C LEU A 417 10.69 -7.52 1.48
N LEU A 418 10.91 -6.21 1.33
CA LEU A 418 11.00 -5.27 2.44
C LEU A 418 9.69 -5.16 3.21
N GLN A 419 8.55 -5.14 2.51
CA GLN A 419 7.23 -5.04 3.14
C GLN A 419 6.89 -6.26 4.00
N LEU A 420 7.34 -7.44 3.62
CA LEU A 420 7.12 -8.69 4.35
C LEU A 420 7.84 -8.74 5.70
N VAL A 421 9.02 -8.12 5.81
CA VAL A 421 9.79 -8.06 7.06
C VAL A 421 9.55 -6.77 7.85
N LYS A 422 8.88 -5.79 7.25
CA LYS A 422 8.65 -4.47 7.82
C LYS A 422 7.76 -4.51 9.06
N THR A 423 8.23 -3.92 10.14
CA THR A 423 7.41 -3.68 11.34
C THR A 423 6.58 -2.39 11.21
N LYS A 424 5.52 -2.24 12.03
CA LYS A 424 4.64 -1.06 12.01
C LYS A 424 5.36 0.28 12.22
N ARG A 425 6.53 0.28 12.86
CA ARG A 425 7.28 1.50 13.20
C ARG A 425 8.37 1.87 12.18
N GLN A 426 8.66 0.99 11.22
CA GLN A 426 9.70 1.20 10.23
C GLN A 426 9.12 1.81 8.96
N SER A 427 9.89 2.68 8.31
CA SER A 427 9.64 3.12 6.94
C SER A 427 10.42 2.25 5.96
N ILE A 428 9.95 2.11 4.73
CA ILE A 428 10.67 1.36 3.68
C ILE A 428 12.05 1.99 3.42
N ILE A 429 12.14 3.31 3.32
CA ILE A 429 13.43 3.99 3.12
C ILE A 429 14.40 3.76 4.28
N GLY A 430 13.88 3.73 5.52
CA GLY A 430 14.70 3.41 6.70
C GLY A 430 15.20 1.96 6.67
N LEU A 431 14.34 1.03 6.28
CA LEU A 431 14.68 -0.38 6.20
C LEU A 431 15.71 -0.65 5.09
N ARG A 432 15.58 0.00 3.91
CA ARG A 432 16.59 -0.04 2.84
C ARG A 432 17.98 0.39 3.34
N LYS A 433 18.07 1.52 4.06
CA LYS A 433 19.34 2.00 4.66
C LYS A 433 19.93 1.00 5.65
N MET A 434 19.07 0.43 6.49
CA MET A 434 19.50 -0.57 7.47
C MET A 434 20.03 -1.84 6.82
N CYS A 435 19.41 -2.32 5.73
CA CYS A 435 19.94 -3.45 4.95
C CYS A 435 21.32 -3.15 4.36
N GLY A 436 21.60 -1.91 3.97
CA GLY A 436 22.94 -1.48 3.51
C GLY A 436 24.00 -1.50 4.61
N TRP A 437 23.60 -1.34 5.87
CA TRP A 437 24.51 -1.31 7.04
C TRP A 437 24.66 -2.67 7.72
N ASP A 438 23.65 -3.54 7.65
CA ASP A 438 23.58 -4.82 8.35
C ASP A 438 23.26 -5.94 7.36
N GLU A 439 24.28 -6.77 7.08
CA GLU A 439 24.17 -7.91 6.15
C GLU A 439 23.22 -8.99 6.65
N LYS A 440 23.12 -9.19 7.99
CA LYS A 440 22.18 -10.16 8.56
C LYS A 440 20.73 -9.74 8.31
N LEU A 441 20.47 -8.43 8.37
CA LEU A 441 19.15 -7.90 8.02
C LEU A 441 18.88 -8.07 6.53
N LEU A 442 19.86 -7.77 5.66
CA LEU A 442 19.74 -8.01 4.23
C LEU A 442 19.47 -9.48 3.95
N GLU A 443 20.24 -10.40 4.57
CA GLU A 443 20.02 -11.85 4.47
C GLU A 443 18.60 -12.23 4.88
N SER A 444 18.08 -11.70 6.00
CA SER A 444 16.71 -11.97 6.45
C SER A 444 15.63 -11.50 5.48
N VAL A 445 15.88 -10.38 4.77
CA VAL A 445 14.99 -9.85 3.74
C VAL A 445 14.98 -10.76 2.50
N ILE A 446 16.14 -11.26 2.08
CA ILE A 446 16.31 -12.09 0.87
C ILE A 446 15.85 -13.51 1.12
N ALA A 447 16.36 -14.13 2.21
CA ALA A 447 16.15 -15.54 2.49
C ALA A 447 14.81 -15.84 3.18
N ARG A 448 14.07 -14.82 3.63
CA ARG A 448 12.87 -14.98 4.47
C ARG A 448 13.07 -15.87 5.68
N LYS A 449 14.30 -16.05 6.14
CA LYS A 449 14.56 -16.77 7.38
C LYS A 449 14.16 -15.87 8.54
N SER A 450 13.13 -16.29 9.29
CA SER A 450 12.90 -15.80 10.64
C SER A 450 14.14 -16.11 11.48
N SER A 451 14.82 -15.06 11.93
CA SER A 451 15.91 -15.16 12.90
C SER A 451 15.36 -15.40 14.30
#